data_0947420e45f984a439c86aeb812e0ddd
#
_entry.id   0947420e45f984a439c86aeb812e0ddd
#
_cell.length_a   1.000
_cell.length_b   1.000
_cell.length_c   1.000
_cell.angle_alpha   90.00
_cell.angle_beta   90.00
_cell.angle_gamma   90.00
#
_symmetry.space_group_name_H-M   'P 1'
#
loop_
_entity.id
_entity.type
_entity.pdbx_description
1 polymer ?
#
loop_
_entity_poly.entity_id
_entity_poly.type
_entity_poly.pdbx_seq_one_letter_code
_entity_poly.pdbx_strand_id
1 'polypeptide(L)'
;LVNFAGSDVYIYYAPNLLSLPEVHMVFSSLLFIYAFFPLCLIAYSLTKGITGKNIILLVFSLLFYTWGEPVYVLLLIFMTFADWIAAKLIEKQSTKRKKQLLLAVACVINIGLIGYFKYTGFVLSNIQAIFGIPEIIPKIALPIGISFYTFQLLSYVIDVYRGEVPAQKNFFWLLLYSSLFYQCIAGPIVRYSDVQREITQRKISLPEVSQGISRFTAGLAKKALIANTCGALSDQLLVSDALMSSSPATALAELSTGSVTGLWFGVLFYMLQIYLDFSAYSDMAIGMGLMVGFHFKENFNYPYAAKSVTDFWRRWHISLSSFFRDYVYIPLGGNRKGALKTYRNILVVWFLTGLWHGASWNFILWGLFFCAFLIVEKLGLLKLLSKIPAFFSRVYLLIVVFFGWILFRFSDFTYVPVVIKGLFGLNGNELLDFETKTLLLSNVFFIIVAVFSVTPIVKHVTDFLKSGEKGSAKRIIYSILSVALPIILLFLSTIALVGDAYNPFLYFQF
;
A
#
# COMPACT_ATOMS: atom_id res chain seq x y z
N LEU A 1 18.03 -54.55 -20.25
CA LEU A 1 16.59 -54.20 -20.06
C LEU A 1 16.46 -52.71 -19.83
N VAL A 2 16.07 -52.05 -20.88
CA VAL A 2 15.85 -50.61 -20.97
C VAL A 2 14.50 -50.30 -20.34
N ASN A 3 14.49 -49.40 -19.33
CA ASN A 3 13.25 -48.87 -18.78
C ASN A 3 13.13 -47.39 -19.20
N PHE A 4 12.29 -47.11 -20.18
CA PHE A 4 11.86 -45.77 -20.55
C PHE A 4 10.69 -45.40 -19.64
N ALA A 5 10.85 -44.46 -18.75
CA ALA A 5 9.75 -43.78 -18.10
C ALA A 5 10.18 -42.36 -17.67
N GLY A 6 9.45 -41.38 -18.19
CA GLY A 6 9.31 -40.07 -17.58
C GLY A 6 10.34 -39.01 -17.99
N SER A 7 10.16 -38.40 -19.14
CA SER A 7 10.78 -37.11 -19.49
C SER A 7 10.05 -35.98 -18.80
N ASP A 8 10.44 -35.66 -17.58
CA ASP A 8 10.13 -34.38 -16.96
C ASP A 8 10.92 -33.28 -17.68
N VAL A 9 10.22 -32.52 -18.50
CA VAL A 9 10.76 -31.28 -19.08
C VAL A 9 10.81 -30.23 -17.99
N TYR A 10 11.86 -30.31 -17.19
CA TYR A 10 12.27 -29.19 -16.35
C TYR A 10 12.86 -28.12 -17.24
N ILE A 11 12.10 -27.04 -17.50
CA ILE A 11 12.70 -25.79 -17.96
C ILE A 11 13.49 -25.26 -16.78
N TYR A 12 14.76 -25.72 -16.68
CA TYR A 12 15.75 -25.12 -15.78
C TYR A 12 16.01 -23.71 -16.29
N TYR A 13 15.42 -22.72 -15.67
CA TYR A 13 16.04 -21.41 -15.60
C TYR A 13 17.35 -21.63 -14.85
N ALA A 14 18.47 -21.42 -15.54
CA ALA A 14 19.80 -21.61 -15.01
C ALA A 14 19.93 -20.89 -13.68
N PRO A 15 20.14 -21.60 -12.55
CA PRO A 15 20.63 -20.97 -11.35
C PRO A 15 22.15 -20.80 -11.53
N ASN A 16 22.65 -19.62 -11.16
CA ASN A 16 24.06 -19.29 -11.02
C ASN A 16 24.78 -18.68 -12.23
N LEU A 17 24.48 -17.40 -12.43
CA LEU A 17 25.51 -16.46 -12.86
C LEU A 17 25.34 -15.10 -12.11
N LEU A 18 25.28 -15.08 -10.83
CA LEU A 18 25.31 -13.98 -9.86
C LEU A 18 24.35 -14.33 -8.70
N SER A 19 24.77 -15.19 -7.82
CA SER A 19 24.19 -15.29 -6.48
C SER A 19 24.63 -14.10 -5.60
N LEU A 20 24.38 -12.90 -6.08
CA LEU A 20 24.23 -11.75 -5.20
C LEU A 20 22.87 -11.93 -4.53
N PRO A 21 22.73 -11.74 -3.21
CA PRO A 21 21.42 -11.72 -2.58
C PRO A 21 20.54 -10.79 -3.39
N GLU A 22 19.29 -11.21 -3.70
CA GLU A 22 18.34 -10.40 -4.47
C GLU A 22 18.11 -9.08 -3.73
N VAL A 23 18.97 -8.09 -4.00
CA VAL A 23 18.86 -6.75 -3.43
C VAL A 23 17.78 -6.02 -4.23
N HIS A 24 16.52 -6.28 -3.86
CA HIS A 24 15.43 -5.50 -4.39
C HIS A 24 15.64 -4.03 -4.04
N MET A 25 15.70 -3.17 -5.06
CA MET A 25 15.83 -1.74 -4.86
C MET A 25 14.48 -1.17 -4.39
N VAL A 26 14.36 -0.90 -3.10
CA VAL A 26 13.20 -0.25 -2.46
C VAL A 26 13.56 1.17 -2.04
N PHE A 27 12.58 2.03 -1.80
CA PHE A 27 12.82 3.45 -1.43
C PHE A 27 13.60 3.62 -0.13
N SER A 28 13.54 2.64 0.77
CA SER A 28 14.31 2.59 2.00
C SER A 28 15.65 1.85 1.86
N SER A 29 16.10 1.51 0.65
CA SER A 29 17.43 0.94 0.46
C SER A 29 18.51 2.03 0.34
N LEU A 30 19.69 1.79 0.88
CA LEU A 30 20.82 2.73 0.80
C LEU A 30 21.22 3.02 -0.65
N LEU A 31 21.16 2.00 -1.52
CA LEU A 31 21.43 2.16 -2.96
C LEU A 31 20.45 3.16 -3.59
N PHE A 32 19.16 3.09 -3.24
CA PHE A 32 18.17 4.03 -3.73
C PHE A 32 18.44 5.45 -3.22
N ILE A 33 18.64 5.61 -1.91
CA ILE A 33 18.77 6.91 -1.25
C ILE A 33 20.04 7.65 -1.68
N TYR A 34 21.18 6.95 -1.80
CA TYR A 34 22.49 7.57 -1.98
C TYR A 34 23.06 7.47 -3.39
N ALA A 35 22.50 6.62 -4.25
CA ALA A 35 22.96 6.50 -5.64
C ALA A 35 21.84 6.75 -6.64
N PHE A 36 20.84 5.90 -6.70
CA PHE A 36 19.83 5.92 -7.76
C PHE A 36 19.03 7.23 -7.79
N PHE A 37 18.43 7.64 -6.68
CA PHE A 37 17.58 8.82 -6.63
C PHE A 37 18.37 10.14 -6.78
N PRO A 38 19.53 10.35 -6.13
CA PRO A 38 20.38 11.52 -6.41
C PRO A 38 20.84 11.61 -7.87
N LEU A 39 21.25 10.51 -8.50
CA LEU A 39 21.62 10.50 -9.91
C LEU A 39 20.44 10.88 -10.81
N CYS A 40 19.24 10.37 -10.51
CA CYS A 40 18.02 10.77 -11.20
C CYS A 40 17.78 12.28 -11.08
N LEU A 41 17.85 12.84 -9.86
CA LEU A 41 17.64 14.28 -9.61
C LEU A 41 18.69 15.15 -10.28
N ILE A 42 19.96 14.74 -10.29
CA ILE A 42 21.05 15.45 -10.98
C ILE A 42 20.78 15.45 -12.48
N ALA A 43 20.54 14.28 -13.10
CA ALA A 43 20.23 14.17 -14.51
C ALA A 43 19.00 15.00 -14.90
N TYR A 44 17.95 14.96 -14.07
CA TYR A 44 16.73 15.74 -14.23
C TYR A 44 16.97 17.25 -14.14
N SER A 45 17.79 17.71 -13.19
CA SER A 45 18.10 19.14 -12.99
C SER A 45 18.97 19.73 -14.10
N LEU A 46 19.92 18.96 -14.61
CA LEU A 46 20.78 19.35 -15.71
C LEU A 46 20.06 19.39 -17.07
N THR A 47 18.93 18.67 -17.18
CA THR A 47 18.17 18.57 -18.44
C THR A 47 17.27 19.78 -18.62
N LYS A 48 17.38 20.43 -19.80
CA LYS A 48 16.53 21.57 -20.17
C LYS A 48 15.23 21.10 -20.84
N GLY A 49 14.14 21.83 -20.57
CA GLY A 49 12.84 21.57 -21.17
C GLY A 49 12.11 20.36 -20.59
N ILE A 50 10.77 20.42 -20.67
CA ILE A 50 9.89 19.41 -20.07
C ILE A 50 10.01 18.03 -20.74
N THR A 51 10.21 18.03 -22.07
CA THR A 51 10.36 16.78 -22.86
C THR A 51 11.61 16.01 -22.42
N GLY A 52 12.75 16.67 -22.32
CA GLY A 52 13.98 16.04 -21.84
C GLY A 52 13.85 15.52 -20.41
N LYS A 53 13.27 16.32 -19.52
CA LYS A 53 12.97 15.91 -18.14
C LYS A 53 12.06 14.68 -18.05
N ASN A 54 11.06 14.59 -18.93
CA ASN A 54 10.20 13.41 -19.02
C ASN A 54 10.97 12.16 -19.49
N ILE A 55 11.87 12.31 -20.45
CA ILE A 55 12.72 11.21 -20.93
C ILE A 55 13.60 10.69 -19.78
N ILE A 56 14.23 11.57 -19.02
CA ILE A 56 15.05 11.17 -17.85
C ILE A 56 14.20 10.39 -16.86
N LEU A 57 13.01 10.91 -16.47
CA LEU A 57 12.14 10.21 -15.54
C LEU A 57 11.66 8.86 -16.09
N LEU A 58 11.34 8.77 -17.39
CA LEU A 58 10.94 7.51 -18.03
C LEU A 58 12.08 6.49 -17.99
N VAL A 59 13.29 6.88 -18.37
CA VAL A 59 14.45 5.98 -18.36
C VAL A 59 14.74 5.49 -16.95
N PHE A 60 14.79 6.37 -15.95
CA PHE A 60 15.02 5.97 -14.57
C PHE A 60 13.86 5.10 -14.03
N SER A 61 12.62 5.38 -14.42
CA SER A 61 11.46 4.55 -14.02
C SER A 61 11.53 3.14 -14.59
N LEU A 62 11.87 3.00 -15.85
CA LEU A 62 12.04 1.69 -16.48
C LEU A 62 13.25 0.95 -15.90
N LEU A 63 14.37 1.64 -15.64
CA LEU A 63 15.52 1.03 -14.98
C LEU A 63 15.19 0.54 -13.57
N PHE A 64 14.46 1.34 -12.77
CA PHE A 64 14.03 0.94 -11.43
C PHE A 64 13.13 -0.30 -11.46
N TYR A 65 12.16 -0.32 -12.38
CA TYR A 65 11.25 -1.45 -12.50
C TYR A 65 11.97 -2.71 -13.01
N THR A 66 12.84 -2.56 -14.03
CA THR A 66 13.63 -3.67 -14.60
C THR A 66 14.60 -4.26 -13.58
N TRP A 67 15.11 -3.45 -12.63
CA TRP A 67 16.00 -3.95 -11.57
C TRP A 67 15.34 -5.03 -10.71
N GLY A 68 14.05 -4.85 -10.35
CA GLY A 68 13.29 -5.84 -9.60
C GLY A 68 12.58 -6.87 -10.48
N GLU A 69 12.18 -6.49 -11.70
CA GLU A 69 11.31 -7.28 -12.58
C GLU A 69 11.77 -7.24 -14.04
N PRO A 70 12.90 -7.88 -14.38
CA PRO A 70 13.50 -7.74 -15.71
C PRO A 70 12.62 -8.27 -16.85
N VAL A 71 11.78 -9.27 -16.60
CA VAL A 71 10.85 -9.84 -17.59
C VAL A 71 9.52 -9.10 -17.61
N TYR A 72 8.98 -8.76 -16.42
CA TYR A 72 7.65 -8.18 -16.30
C TYR A 72 7.58 -6.70 -16.66
N VAL A 73 8.71 -6.03 -16.89
CA VAL A 73 8.73 -4.70 -17.53
C VAL A 73 8.07 -4.74 -18.91
N LEU A 74 8.21 -5.84 -19.64
CA LEU A 74 7.54 -6.04 -20.95
C LEU A 74 6.02 -6.13 -20.79
N LEU A 75 5.53 -6.73 -19.70
CA LEU A 75 4.10 -6.77 -19.40
C LEU A 75 3.55 -5.37 -19.12
N LEU A 76 4.26 -4.56 -18.31
CA LEU A 76 3.90 -3.16 -18.03
C LEU A 76 3.81 -2.35 -19.34
N ILE A 77 4.83 -2.49 -20.22
CA ILE A 77 4.87 -1.81 -21.52
C ILE A 77 3.70 -2.27 -22.40
N PHE A 78 3.44 -3.59 -22.46
CA PHE A 78 2.33 -4.16 -23.22
C PHE A 78 0.97 -3.65 -22.75
N MET A 79 0.70 -3.69 -21.44
CA MET A 79 -0.57 -3.21 -20.88
C MET A 79 -0.77 -1.71 -21.16
N THR A 80 0.28 -0.91 -20.97
CA THR A 80 0.23 0.53 -21.28
C THR A 80 -0.05 0.77 -22.76
N PHE A 81 0.55 -0.01 -23.66
CA PHE A 81 0.36 0.09 -25.11
C PHE A 81 -1.06 -0.29 -25.53
N ALA A 82 -1.58 -1.39 -24.96
CA ALA A 82 -2.95 -1.83 -25.24
C ALA A 82 -3.98 -0.76 -24.81
N ASP A 83 -3.82 -0.19 -23.63
CA ASP A 83 -4.71 0.85 -23.11
C ASP A 83 -4.56 2.19 -23.85
N TRP A 84 -3.35 2.53 -24.29
CA TRP A 84 -3.12 3.70 -25.13
C TRP A 84 -3.87 3.57 -26.48
N ILE A 85 -3.80 2.42 -27.12
CA ILE A 85 -4.55 2.14 -28.36
C ILE A 85 -6.06 2.18 -28.07
N ALA A 86 -6.53 1.48 -27.03
CA ALA A 86 -7.93 1.44 -26.65
C ALA A 86 -8.50 2.87 -26.41
N ALA A 87 -7.79 3.69 -25.65
CA ALA A 87 -8.18 5.06 -25.36
C ALA A 87 -8.29 5.92 -26.65
N LYS A 88 -7.30 5.83 -27.58
CA LYS A 88 -7.31 6.51 -28.88
C LYS A 88 -8.47 6.04 -29.76
N LEU A 89 -8.75 4.75 -29.76
CA LEU A 89 -9.87 4.21 -30.51
C LEU A 89 -11.20 4.63 -29.91
N ILE A 90 -11.36 4.65 -28.58
CA ILE A 90 -12.56 5.13 -27.89
C ILE A 90 -12.83 6.61 -28.21
N GLU A 91 -11.81 7.46 -28.15
CA GLU A 91 -11.94 8.89 -28.44
C GLU A 91 -12.44 9.13 -29.88
N LYS A 92 -11.92 8.37 -30.86
CA LYS A 92 -12.30 8.50 -32.26
C LYS A 92 -13.71 8.00 -32.62
N GLN A 93 -14.34 7.19 -31.75
CA GLN A 93 -15.67 6.65 -32.05
C GLN A 93 -16.77 7.67 -31.81
N SER A 94 -17.74 7.76 -32.73
CA SER A 94 -18.97 8.53 -32.53
C SER A 94 -20.07 7.70 -31.85
N THR A 95 -20.10 6.39 -32.09
CA THR A 95 -21.17 5.51 -31.64
C THR A 95 -20.91 4.99 -30.22
N LYS A 96 -21.86 5.20 -29.32
CA LYS A 96 -21.78 4.75 -27.92
C LYS A 96 -21.50 3.24 -27.78
N ARG A 97 -22.15 2.40 -28.60
CA ARG A 97 -21.94 0.94 -28.57
C ARG A 97 -20.50 0.55 -28.88
N LYS A 98 -19.86 1.17 -29.88
CA LYS A 98 -18.45 0.92 -30.21
C LYS A 98 -17.52 1.37 -29.09
N LYS A 99 -17.77 2.54 -28.47
CA LYS A 99 -17.03 2.99 -27.28
C LYS A 99 -17.15 2.00 -26.13
N GLN A 100 -18.34 1.49 -25.85
CA GLN A 100 -18.57 0.49 -24.80
C GLN A 100 -17.86 -0.84 -25.08
N LEU A 101 -17.86 -1.32 -26.32
CA LEU A 101 -17.16 -2.53 -26.71
C LEU A 101 -15.65 -2.40 -26.52
N LEU A 102 -15.06 -1.29 -26.98
CA LEU A 102 -13.62 -1.01 -26.80
C LEU A 102 -13.24 -0.91 -25.33
N LEU A 103 -14.08 -0.22 -24.53
CA LEU A 103 -13.89 -0.18 -23.07
C LEU A 103 -13.95 -1.58 -22.44
N ALA A 104 -14.94 -2.40 -22.84
CA ALA A 104 -15.08 -3.76 -22.34
C ALA A 104 -13.86 -4.62 -22.69
N VAL A 105 -13.33 -4.50 -23.91
CA VAL A 105 -12.09 -5.21 -24.33
C VAL A 105 -10.90 -4.77 -23.45
N ALA A 106 -10.70 -3.47 -23.23
CA ALA A 106 -9.63 -2.97 -22.38
C ALA A 106 -9.79 -3.48 -20.92
N CYS A 107 -11.00 -3.44 -20.37
CA CYS A 107 -11.29 -4.00 -19.05
C CYS A 107 -11.00 -5.51 -18.98
N VAL A 108 -11.38 -6.29 -19.99
CA VAL A 108 -11.13 -7.73 -20.03
C VAL A 108 -9.62 -8.03 -20.09
N ILE A 109 -8.84 -7.27 -20.87
CA ILE A 109 -7.38 -7.43 -20.92
C ILE A 109 -6.77 -7.16 -19.55
N ASN A 110 -7.08 -5.99 -18.94
CA ASN A 110 -6.52 -5.60 -17.65
C ASN A 110 -6.93 -6.53 -16.51
N ILE A 111 -8.24 -6.82 -16.39
CA ILE A 111 -8.77 -7.71 -15.35
C ILE A 111 -8.34 -9.16 -15.59
N GLY A 112 -8.26 -9.59 -16.85
CA GLY A 112 -7.80 -10.93 -17.22
C GLY A 112 -6.35 -11.17 -16.85
N LEU A 113 -5.46 -10.19 -17.11
CA LEU A 113 -4.05 -10.30 -16.76
C LEU A 113 -3.84 -10.33 -15.24
N ILE A 114 -4.45 -9.40 -14.49
CA ILE A 114 -4.37 -9.47 -13.02
C ILE A 114 -5.03 -10.76 -12.50
N GLY A 115 -6.11 -11.21 -13.14
CA GLY A 115 -6.79 -12.48 -12.86
C GLY A 115 -5.85 -13.66 -13.00
N TYR A 116 -5.12 -13.73 -14.09
CA TYR A 116 -4.15 -14.78 -14.35
C TYR A 116 -3.01 -14.78 -13.34
N PHE A 117 -2.34 -13.66 -13.15
CA PHE A 117 -1.16 -13.63 -12.28
C PHE A 117 -1.50 -13.73 -10.80
N LYS A 118 -2.58 -13.10 -10.34
CA LYS A 118 -2.89 -13.00 -8.91
C LYS A 118 -3.83 -14.11 -8.42
N TYR A 119 -4.81 -14.55 -9.24
CA TYR A 119 -5.90 -15.40 -8.74
C TYR A 119 -5.88 -16.83 -9.24
N THR A 120 -5.07 -17.19 -10.24
CA THR A 120 -5.05 -18.57 -10.78
C THR A 120 -4.72 -19.59 -9.69
N GLY A 121 -3.68 -19.37 -8.90
CA GLY A 121 -3.32 -20.28 -7.79
C GLY A 121 -4.46 -20.44 -6.79
N PHE A 122 -5.06 -19.35 -6.36
CA PHE A 122 -6.18 -19.35 -5.41
C PHE A 122 -7.41 -20.10 -5.94
N VAL A 123 -7.78 -19.87 -7.21
CA VAL A 123 -8.92 -20.56 -7.83
C VAL A 123 -8.64 -22.06 -7.95
N LEU A 124 -7.45 -22.42 -8.42
CA LEU A 124 -7.09 -23.83 -8.58
C LEU A 124 -7.01 -24.57 -7.24
N SER A 125 -6.44 -23.96 -6.19
CA SER A 125 -6.40 -24.56 -4.85
C SER A 125 -7.81 -24.78 -4.27
N ASN A 126 -8.74 -23.87 -4.51
CA ASN A 126 -10.13 -24.07 -4.07
C ASN A 126 -10.85 -25.16 -4.89
N ILE A 127 -10.63 -25.22 -6.20
CA ILE A 127 -11.17 -26.30 -7.06
C ILE A 127 -10.63 -27.66 -6.59
N GLN A 128 -9.31 -27.73 -6.34
CA GLN A 128 -8.69 -28.94 -5.82
C GLN A 128 -9.28 -29.37 -4.47
N ALA A 129 -9.45 -28.43 -3.54
CA ALA A 129 -10.05 -28.72 -2.24
C ALA A 129 -11.50 -29.25 -2.34
N ILE A 130 -12.28 -28.76 -3.30
CA ILE A 130 -13.68 -29.18 -3.50
C ILE A 130 -13.77 -30.54 -4.23
N PHE A 131 -12.95 -30.77 -5.24
CA PHE A 131 -13.09 -31.94 -6.13
C PHE A 131 -12.06 -33.05 -5.88
N GLY A 132 -11.11 -32.86 -4.94
CA GLY A 132 -10.08 -33.87 -4.62
C GLY A 132 -9.10 -34.15 -5.77
N ILE A 133 -8.88 -33.18 -6.67
CA ILE A 133 -8.01 -33.34 -7.84
C ILE A 133 -6.55 -33.23 -7.39
N PRO A 134 -5.58 -34.01 -7.95
CA PRO A 134 -4.17 -33.89 -7.64
C PRO A 134 -3.63 -32.47 -7.85
N GLU A 135 -2.67 -32.05 -7.05
CA GLU A 135 -2.11 -30.70 -7.05
C GLU A 135 -1.37 -30.42 -8.37
N ILE A 136 -1.99 -29.63 -9.27
CA ILE A 136 -1.39 -29.05 -10.46
C ILE A 136 -1.52 -27.54 -10.35
N ILE A 137 -0.92 -26.94 -9.33
CA ILE A 137 -0.93 -25.48 -9.17
C ILE A 137 0.35 -24.93 -9.77
N PRO A 138 0.28 -24.23 -10.91
CA PRO A 138 1.47 -23.61 -11.49
C PRO A 138 2.00 -22.53 -10.53
N LYS A 139 3.30 -22.54 -10.28
CA LYS A 139 3.98 -21.46 -9.55
C LYS A 139 4.06 -20.22 -10.44
N ILE A 140 3.02 -19.40 -10.42
CA ILE A 140 2.96 -18.13 -11.16
C ILE A 140 3.50 -17.04 -10.25
N ALA A 141 4.64 -16.45 -10.62
CA ALA A 141 5.16 -15.30 -9.90
C ALA A 141 4.27 -14.08 -10.15
N LEU A 142 3.89 -13.37 -9.08
CA LEU A 142 3.08 -12.17 -9.18
C LEU A 142 3.99 -10.98 -9.54
N PRO A 143 3.79 -10.31 -10.70
CA PRO A 143 4.58 -9.14 -11.07
C PRO A 143 4.39 -8.00 -10.06
N ILE A 144 5.49 -7.46 -9.55
CA ILE A 144 5.46 -6.37 -8.58
C ILE A 144 4.70 -5.17 -9.15
N GLY A 145 3.76 -4.63 -8.39
CA GLY A 145 2.99 -3.44 -8.76
C GLY A 145 1.86 -3.67 -9.77
N ILE A 146 1.61 -4.91 -10.25
CA ILE A 146 0.54 -5.18 -11.23
C ILE A 146 -0.81 -4.66 -10.78
N SER A 147 -1.14 -4.75 -9.50
CA SER A 147 -2.40 -4.23 -8.96
C SER A 147 -2.51 -2.71 -9.04
N PHE A 148 -1.38 -1.98 -8.91
CA PHE A 148 -1.33 -0.52 -8.96
C PHE A 148 -1.43 0.01 -10.39
N TYR A 149 -0.53 -0.43 -11.28
CA TYR A 149 -0.57 0.10 -12.65
C TYR A 149 -1.80 -0.38 -13.43
N THR A 150 -2.38 -1.56 -13.10
CA THR A 150 -3.68 -1.96 -13.66
C THR A 150 -4.78 -0.96 -13.27
N PHE A 151 -4.86 -0.54 -12.02
CA PHE A 151 -5.86 0.45 -11.59
C PHE A 151 -5.62 1.84 -12.20
N GLN A 152 -4.36 2.23 -12.33
CA GLN A 152 -3.99 3.47 -13.02
C GLN A 152 -4.46 3.45 -14.49
N LEU A 153 -4.15 2.39 -15.22
CA LEU A 153 -4.49 2.21 -16.63
C LEU A 153 -6.00 2.06 -16.85
N LEU A 154 -6.68 1.26 -16.00
CA LEU A 154 -8.15 1.15 -16.03
C LEU A 154 -8.82 2.51 -15.80
N SER A 155 -8.36 3.28 -14.78
CA SER A 155 -8.92 4.61 -14.53
C SER A 155 -8.75 5.52 -15.75
N TYR A 156 -7.57 5.50 -16.39
CA TYR A 156 -7.30 6.28 -17.59
C TYR A 156 -8.26 5.95 -18.74
N VAL A 157 -8.43 4.66 -19.09
CA VAL A 157 -9.31 4.26 -20.19
C VAL A 157 -10.77 4.59 -19.88
N ILE A 158 -11.22 4.40 -18.64
CA ILE A 158 -12.57 4.75 -18.21
C ILE A 158 -12.78 6.27 -18.26
N ASP A 159 -11.82 7.08 -17.82
CA ASP A 159 -11.93 8.54 -17.84
C ASP A 159 -11.94 9.08 -19.27
N VAL A 160 -11.19 8.49 -20.21
CA VAL A 160 -11.30 8.80 -21.65
C VAL A 160 -12.68 8.41 -22.20
N TYR A 161 -13.22 7.24 -21.84
CA TYR A 161 -14.57 6.84 -22.24
C TYR A 161 -15.63 7.80 -21.72
N ARG A 162 -15.48 8.32 -20.49
CA ARG A 162 -16.39 9.31 -19.90
C ARG A 162 -16.24 10.71 -20.49
N GLY A 163 -15.13 10.97 -21.21
CA GLY A 163 -14.78 12.30 -21.71
C GLY A 163 -14.21 13.23 -20.63
N GLU A 164 -13.79 12.69 -19.49
CA GLU A 164 -13.19 13.43 -18.39
C GLU A 164 -11.75 13.87 -18.71
N VAL A 165 -11.03 13.06 -19.52
CA VAL A 165 -9.70 13.38 -20.04
C VAL A 165 -9.60 13.03 -21.52
N PRO A 166 -8.79 13.77 -22.32
CA PRO A 166 -8.50 13.39 -23.70
C PRO A 166 -7.54 12.18 -23.73
N ALA A 167 -7.60 11.41 -24.81
CA ALA A 167 -6.65 10.35 -25.04
C ALA A 167 -5.22 10.90 -25.22
N GLN A 168 -4.25 10.34 -24.52
CA GLN A 168 -2.84 10.76 -24.62
C GLN A 168 -2.29 10.50 -26.03
N LYS A 169 -1.82 11.56 -26.70
CA LYS A 169 -1.31 11.47 -28.07
C LYS A 169 0.01 10.73 -28.15
N ASN A 170 0.89 10.92 -27.18
CA ASN A 170 2.21 10.33 -27.14
C ASN A 170 2.25 9.12 -26.20
N PHE A 171 2.55 7.94 -26.75
CA PHE A 171 2.68 6.71 -26.00
C PHE A 171 3.67 6.80 -24.84
N PHE A 172 4.84 7.40 -25.07
CA PHE A 172 5.88 7.51 -24.04
C PHE A 172 5.45 8.34 -22.83
N TRP A 173 4.53 9.29 -23.00
CA TRP A 173 3.98 10.06 -21.87
C TRP A 173 2.96 9.26 -21.05
N LEU A 174 2.23 8.37 -21.68
CA LEU A 174 1.39 7.43 -20.95
C LEU A 174 2.24 6.36 -20.25
N LEU A 175 3.31 5.89 -20.92
CA LEU A 175 4.25 4.96 -20.32
C LEU A 175 4.98 5.60 -19.12
N LEU A 176 5.39 6.87 -19.22
CA LEU A 176 5.94 7.61 -18.09
C LEU A 176 4.94 7.61 -16.93
N TYR A 177 3.67 7.91 -17.17
CA TYR A 177 2.65 7.92 -16.13
C TYR A 177 2.49 6.55 -15.46
N SER A 178 2.37 5.46 -16.20
CA SER A 178 2.15 4.13 -15.64
C SER A 178 3.41 3.53 -14.97
N SER A 179 4.60 3.90 -15.42
CA SER A 179 5.87 3.34 -14.96
C SER A 179 6.58 4.17 -13.89
N LEU A 180 6.12 5.41 -13.60
CA LEU A 180 6.77 6.32 -12.67
C LEU A 180 7.12 5.61 -11.36
N PHE A 181 8.43 5.44 -11.07
CA PHE A 181 8.91 4.53 -10.04
C PHE A 181 8.35 4.84 -8.64
N TYR A 182 8.08 6.09 -8.32
CA TYR A 182 7.52 6.47 -7.02
C TYR A 182 6.01 6.20 -6.85
N GLN A 183 5.31 5.70 -7.89
CA GLN A 183 3.88 5.35 -7.80
C GLN A 183 3.53 3.98 -8.41
N CYS A 184 4.46 3.37 -9.15
CA CYS A 184 4.20 2.15 -9.92
C CYS A 184 4.03 0.93 -9.03
N ILE A 185 4.78 0.84 -7.93
CA ILE A 185 4.86 -0.36 -7.08
C ILE A 185 3.92 -0.25 -5.89
N ALA A 186 3.88 0.90 -5.23
CA ALA A 186 3.05 1.18 -4.06
C ALA A 186 2.81 2.70 -3.94
N GLY A 187 2.16 3.14 -2.85
CA GLY A 187 1.86 4.55 -2.61
C GLY A 187 0.45 4.95 -3.03
N PRO A 188 0.19 6.22 -3.34
CA PRO A 188 -1.11 6.65 -3.83
C PRO A 188 -1.41 6.05 -5.21
N ILE A 189 -2.63 5.55 -5.43
CA ILE A 189 -3.11 5.22 -6.78
C ILE A 189 -3.42 6.55 -7.47
N VAL A 190 -2.43 7.05 -8.23
CA VAL A 190 -2.52 8.34 -8.94
C VAL A 190 -3.36 8.15 -10.20
N ARG A 191 -4.34 9.02 -10.44
CA ARG A 191 -5.14 9.01 -11.68
C ARG A 191 -4.46 9.85 -12.75
N TYR A 192 -4.66 9.46 -14.01
CA TYR A 192 -4.16 10.25 -15.13
C TYR A 192 -4.72 11.68 -15.12
N SER A 193 -6.00 11.85 -14.77
CA SER A 193 -6.66 13.16 -14.62
C SER A 193 -5.96 14.08 -13.62
N ASP A 194 -5.29 13.55 -12.60
CA ASP A 194 -4.60 14.34 -11.60
C ASP A 194 -3.28 14.92 -12.10
N VAL A 195 -2.57 14.21 -13.00
CA VAL A 195 -1.21 14.56 -13.44
C VAL A 195 -1.05 14.91 -14.92
N GLN A 196 -2.11 14.77 -15.73
CA GLN A 196 -2.05 14.97 -17.18
C GLN A 196 -1.46 16.34 -17.61
N ARG A 197 -1.79 17.42 -16.87
CA ARG A 197 -1.25 18.75 -17.14
C ARG A 197 0.22 18.86 -16.75
N GLU A 198 0.60 18.24 -15.64
CA GLU A 198 1.96 18.26 -15.12
C GLU A 198 2.93 17.44 -15.98
N ILE A 199 2.46 16.46 -16.72
CA ILE A 199 3.28 15.74 -17.70
C ILE A 199 3.81 16.70 -18.78
N THR A 200 3.04 17.72 -19.15
CA THR A 200 3.40 18.63 -20.25
C THR A 200 3.79 20.05 -19.81
N GLN A 201 3.35 20.50 -18.65
CA GLN A 201 3.41 21.91 -18.25
C GLN A 201 3.84 22.14 -16.81
N ARG A 202 4.46 21.14 -16.13
CA ARG A 202 4.86 21.31 -14.74
C ARG A 202 5.97 22.35 -14.58
N LYS A 203 5.90 23.09 -13.49
CA LYS A 203 6.92 24.00 -13.01
C LYS A 203 7.50 23.44 -11.72
N ILE A 204 8.74 23.76 -11.46
CA ILE A 204 9.44 23.35 -10.25
C ILE A 204 9.88 24.60 -9.53
N SER A 205 9.55 24.70 -8.25
CA SER A 205 9.98 25.77 -7.38
C SER A 205 10.89 25.24 -6.25
N LEU A 206 11.87 26.03 -5.84
CA LEU A 206 12.75 25.67 -4.72
C LEU A 206 11.98 25.39 -3.42
N PRO A 207 10.91 26.14 -3.07
CA PRO A 207 10.08 25.81 -1.91
C PRO A 207 9.43 24.42 -1.99
N GLU A 208 8.93 24.00 -3.16
CA GLU A 208 8.35 22.68 -3.37
C GLU A 208 9.40 21.57 -3.26
N VAL A 209 10.58 21.79 -3.82
CA VAL A 209 11.72 20.85 -3.67
C VAL A 209 12.07 20.68 -2.20
N SER A 210 12.19 21.77 -1.44
CA SER A 210 12.45 21.72 0.01
C SER A 210 11.36 20.99 0.78
N GLN A 211 10.07 21.22 0.45
CA GLN A 211 8.96 20.48 1.03
C GLN A 211 9.02 19.00 0.66
N GLY A 212 9.37 18.69 -0.58
CA GLY A 212 9.54 17.33 -1.06
C GLY A 212 10.62 16.57 -0.30
N ILE A 213 11.80 17.20 -0.09
CA ILE A 213 12.89 16.62 0.71
C ILE A 213 12.42 16.39 2.15
N SER A 214 11.81 17.39 2.78
CA SER A 214 11.32 17.27 4.16
C SER A 214 10.28 16.16 4.30
N ARG A 215 9.40 16.00 3.32
CA ARG A 215 8.39 14.96 3.33
C ARG A 215 8.97 13.57 3.08
N PHE A 216 9.90 13.45 2.15
CA PHE A 216 10.62 12.21 1.87
C PHE A 216 11.37 11.72 3.12
N THR A 217 12.15 12.60 3.76
CA THR A 217 12.93 12.24 4.95
C THR A 217 12.04 11.90 6.16
N ALA A 218 10.90 12.58 6.32
CA ALA A 218 9.92 12.24 7.34
C ALA A 218 9.29 10.85 7.08
N GLY A 219 8.97 10.54 5.82
CA GLY A 219 8.51 9.21 5.40
C GLY A 219 9.57 8.14 5.67
N LEU A 220 10.82 8.38 5.27
CA LEU A 220 11.93 7.47 5.52
C LEU A 220 12.13 7.21 7.01
N ALA A 221 12.08 8.24 7.84
CA ALA A 221 12.20 8.11 9.29
C ALA A 221 11.04 7.32 9.91
N LYS A 222 9.79 7.54 9.45
CA LYS A 222 8.67 6.69 9.87
C LYS A 222 8.93 5.22 9.55
N LYS A 223 9.47 4.91 8.36
CA LYS A 223 9.77 3.55 7.93
C LYS A 223 10.91 2.96 8.74
N ALA A 224 12.08 3.59 8.72
CA ALA A 224 13.31 3.04 9.26
C ALA A 224 13.33 3.01 10.79
N LEU A 225 12.82 4.08 11.44
CA LEU A 225 12.95 4.22 12.89
C LEU A 225 11.73 3.69 13.65
N ILE A 226 10.53 3.71 13.05
CA ILE A 226 9.33 3.38 13.80
C ILE A 226 8.64 2.14 13.25
N ALA A 227 8.33 2.08 11.96
CA ALA A 227 7.57 0.96 11.40
C ALA A 227 8.34 -0.36 11.49
N ASN A 228 9.64 -0.37 11.16
CA ASN A 228 10.49 -1.56 11.25
C ASN A 228 10.56 -2.09 12.69
N THR A 229 10.78 -1.21 13.66
CA THR A 229 10.82 -1.59 15.09
C THR A 229 9.47 -2.11 15.57
N CYS A 230 8.34 -1.47 15.17
CA CYS A 230 7.00 -2.00 15.46
C CYS A 230 6.82 -3.40 14.88
N GLY A 231 7.30 -3.64 13.65
CA GLY A 231 7.25 -4.95 13.02
C GLY A 231 8.04 -6.01 13.78
N ALA A 232 9.28 -5.70 14.13
CA ALA A 232 10.12 -6.61 14.92
C ALA A 232 9.49 -6.95 16.28
N LEU A 233 8.92 -5.97 17.00
CA LEU A 233 8.23 -6.21 18.26
C LEU A 233 6.92 -7.00 18.07
N SER A 234 6.20 -6.77 16.96
CA SER A 234 5.03 -7.57 16.62
C SER A 234 5.40 -9.03 16.35
N ASP A 235 6.45 -9.28 15.56
CA ASP A 235 6.90 -10.63 15.21
C ASP A 235 7.42 -11.41 16.42
N GLN A 236 7.99 -10.73 17.43
CA GLN A 236 8.38 -11.34 18.69
C GLN A 236 7.20 -11.79 19.56
N LEU A 237 6.06 -11.10 19.47
CA LEU A 237 4.88 -11.35 20.29
C LEU A 237 3.78 -12.17 19.58
N LEU A 238 3.77 -12.17 18.23
CA LEU A 238 2.76 -12.82 17.39
C LEU A 238 3.33 -13.86 16.42
N VAL A 239 4.60 -14.18 16.54
CA VAL A 239 5.40 -14.97 15.59
C VAL A 239 5.58 -14.31 14.21
N SER A 240 6.71 -14.56 13.57
CA SER A 240 7.06 -13.98 12.28
C SER A 240 6.44 -14.74 11.10
N ASP A 241 6.24 -14.05 9.96
CA ASP A 241 5.82 -14.68 8.71
C ASP A 241 6.79 -15.78 8.24
N ALA A 242 8.08 -15.59 8.48
CA ALA A 242 9.10 -16.57 8.17
C ALA A 242 8.89 -17.87 8.96
N LEU A 243 8.59 -17.78 10.26
CA LEU A 243 8.32 -18.95 11.09
C LEU A 243 6.98 -19.62 10.70
N MET A 244 5.93 -18.83 10.45
CA MET A 244 4.64 -19.36 9.98
C MET A 244 4.77 -20.11 8.65
N SER A 245 5.68 -19.68 7.76
CA SER A 245 5.89 -20.31 6.45
C SER A 245 6.81 -21.54 6.53
N SER A 246 7.89 -21.48 7.34
CA SER A 246 8.89 -22.55 7.43
C SER A 246 8.49 -23.67 8.39
N SER A 247 7.80 -23.36 9.48
CA SER A 247 7.39 -24.32 10.53
C SER A 247 6.04 -23.93 11.13
N PRO A 248 4.92 -24.14 10.41
CA PRO A 248 3.57 -23.75 10.87
C PRO A 248 3.19 -24.33 12.24
N ALA A 249 3.58 -25.57 12.50
CA ALA A 249 3.29 -26.23 13.78
C ALA A 249 4.02 -25.57 14.96
N THR A 250 5.28 -25.20 14.79
CA THR A 250 6.06 -24.47 15.80
C THR A 250 5.48 -23.08 16.02
N ALA A 251 5.16 -22.35 14.94
CA ALA A 251 4.52 -21.05 15.03
C ALA A 251 3.18 -21.09 15.79
N LEU A 252 2.36 -22.11 15.53
CA LEU A 252 1.10 -22.30 16.24
C LEU A 252 1.31 -22.62 17.74
N ALA A 253 2.30 -23.46 18.06
CA ALA A 253 2.67 -23.79 19.43
C ALA A 253 3.14 -22.53 20.19
N GLU A 254 4.08 -21.76 19.64
CA GLU A 254 4.57 -20.52 20.26
C GLU A 254 3.42 -19.51 20.45
N LEU A 255 2.59 -19.32 19.45
CA LEU A 255 1.44 -18.40 19.56
C LEU A 255 0.42 -18.86 20.63
N SER A 256 0.26 -20.17 20.82
CA SER A 256 -0.66 -20.74 21.82
C SER A 256 -0.18 -20.53 23.27
N THR A 257 1.12 -20.33 23.46
CA THR A 257 1.74 -20.09 24.79
C THR A 257 1.91 -18.61 25.13
N GLY A 258 1.65 -17.71 24.17
CA GLY A 258 1.78 -16.27 24.37
C GLY A 258 0.91 -15.74 25.49
N SER A 259 1.46 -14.85 26.35
CA SER A 259 0.70 -14.21 27.44
C SER A 259 -0.40 -13.28 26.89
N VAL A 260 -1.46 -13.10 27.68
CA VAL A 260 -2.58 -12.21 27.29
C VAL A 260 -2.08 -10.82 26.90
N THR A 261 -1.25 -10.20 27.74
CA THR A 261 -0.69 -8.87 27.47
C THR A 261 0.22 -8.88 26.24
N GLY A 262 1.04 -9.93 26.05
CA GLY A 262 1.88 -10.10 24.88
C GLY A 262 1.08 -10.09 23.57
N LEU A 263 0.03 -10.87 23.51
CA LEU A 263 -0.85 -10.91 22.32
C LEU A 263 -1.54 -9.57 22.03
N TRP A 264 -2.03 -8.85 23.08
CA TRP A 264 -2.60 -7.51 22.90
C TRP A 264 -1.59 -6.53 22.33
N PHE A 265 -0.37 -6.48 22.89
CA PHE A 265 0.67 -5.58 22.40
C PHE A 265 1.20 -6.02 21.04
N GLY A 266 1.30 -7.32 20.76
CA GLY A 266 1.69 -7.81 19.44
C GLY A 266 0.77 -7.30 18.32
N VAL A 267 -0.56 -7.39 18.52
CA VAL A 267 -1.54 -6.84 17.57
C VAL A 267 -1.48 -5.32 17.52
N LEU A 268 -1.27 -4.62 18.65
CA LEU A 268 -1.10 -3.16 18.67
C LEU A 268 0.15 -2.72 17.90
N PHE A 269 1.27 -3.43 18.05
CA PHE A 269 2.48 -3.15 17.26
C PHE A 269 2.27 -3.41 15.76
N TYR A 270 1.56 -4.49 15.39
CA TYR A 270 1.17 -4.71 14.00
C TYR A 270 0.28 -3.59 13.45
N MET A 271 -0.69 -3.13 14.25
CA MET A 271 -1.56 -2.01 13.92
C MET A 271 -0.79 -0.70 13.69
N LEU A 272 0.25 -0.44 14.48
CA LEU A 272 1.16 0.69 14.29
C LEU A 272 2.04 0.49 13.05
N GLN A 273 2.61 -0.71 12.88
CA GLN A 273 3.46 -1.06 11.76
C GLN A 273 2.75 -0.84 10.42
N ILE A 274 1.58 -1.46 10.20
CA ILE A 274 0.88 -1.38 8.91
C ILE A 274 0.51 0.05 8.52
N TYR A 275 0.14 0.88 9.49
CA TYR A 275 -0.14 2.29 9.21
C TYR A 275 1.12 3.09 8.92
N LEU A 276 2.14 2.95 9.76
CA LEU A 276 3.37 3.73 9.64
C LEU A 276 4.16 3.34 8.39
N ASP A 277 4.25 2.04 8.09
CA ASP A 277 4.91 1.51 6.91
C ASP A 277 4.27 2.04 5.62
N PHE A 278 2.96 1.89 5.48
CA PHE A 278 2.27 2.31 4.28
C PHE A 278 2.14 3.83 4.14
N SER A 279 1.92 4.55 5.25
CA SER A 279 1.93 6.02 5.20
C SER A 279 3.32 6.58 4.92
N ALA A 280 4.38 5.93 5.40
CA ALA A 280 5.76 6.29 5.11
C ALA A 280 6.07 6.20 3.61
N TYR A 281 5.70 5.08 2.98
CA TYR A 281 5.85 4.93 1.55
C TYR A 281 5.10 6.01 0.76
N SER A 282 3.84 6.28 1.17
CA SER A 282 3.04 7.35 0.54
C SER A 282 3.69 8.72 0.70
N ASP A 283 4.26 9.03 1.88
CA ASP A 283 4.97 10.30 2.12
C ASP A 283 6.25 10.41 1.28
N MET A 284 7.02 9.32 1.15
CA MET A 284 8.20 9.28 0.27
C MET A 284 7.80 9.50 -1.20
N ALA A 285 6.75 8.83 -1.68
CA ALA A 285 6.24 8.98 -3.04
C ALA A 285 5.77 10.41 -3.35
N ILE A 286 4.97 11.01 -2.45
CA ILE A 286 4.51 12.39 -2.58
C ILE A 286 5.70 13.36 -2.51
N GLY A 287 6.65 13.12 -1.61
CA GLY A 287 7.87 13.92 -1.50
C GLY A 287 8.69 13.91 -2.78
N MET A 288 8.93 12.74 -3.37
CA MET A 288 9.64 12.60 -4.65
C MET A 288 8.89 13.28 -5.79
N GLY A 289 7.56 13.14 -5.83
CA GLY A 289 6.72 13.86 -6.80
C GLY A 289 6.93 15.36 -6.74
N LEU A 290 6.86 15.97 -5.54
CA LEU A 290 7.07 17.40 -5.33
C LEU A 290 8.45 17.87 -5.80
N MET A 291 9.51 17.09 -5.57
CA MET A 291 10.87 17.45 -5.99
C MET A 291 11.00 17.59 -7.53
N VAL A 292 10.16 16.91 -8.29
CA VAL A 292 10.18 16.96 -9.76
C VAL A 292 8.94 17.64 -10.37
N GLY A 293 8.10 18.27 -9.53
CA GLY A 293 6.95 19.07 -9.94
C GLY A 293 5.66 18.30 -10.22
N PHE A 294 5.49 17.13 -9.61
CA PHE A 294 4.21 16.40 -9.57
C PHE A 294 3.55 16.52 -8.21
N HIS A 295 2.23 16.74 -8.19
CA HIS A 295 1.42 16.95 -6.98
C HIS A 295 0.46 15.78 -6.78
N PHE A 296 0.90 14.79 -6.02
CA PHE A 296 0.06 13.65 -5.68
C PHE A 296 -0.86 13.97 -4.50
N LYS A 297 -2.05 13.38 -4.52
CA LYS A 297 -3.02 13.53 -3.43
C LYS A 297 -2.60 12.77 -2.20
N GLU A 298 -3.05 13.26 -1.03
CA GLU A 298 -2.85 12.57 0.24
C GLU A 298 -3.51 11.19 0.23
N ASN A 299 -2.79 10.19 0.76
CA ASN A 299 -3.29 8.83 0.87
C ASN A 299 -3.75 8.47 2.29
N PHE A 300 -3.27 9.23 3.29
CA PHE A 300 -3.61 9.05 4.70
C PHE A 300 -3.86 10.39 5.40
N ASN A 301 -4.81 10.41 6.36
CA ASN A 301 -5.10 11.57 7.19
C ASN A 301 -5.43 11.16 8.63
N TYR A 302 -4.42 10.69 9.39
CA TYR A 302 -4.56 10.25 10.79
C TYR A 302 -5.78 9.34 11.01
N PRO A 303 -5.83 8.15 10.39
CA PRO A 303 -7.00 7.29 10.40
C PRO A 303 -7.40 6.80 11.81
N TYR A 304 -6.42 6.58 12.69
CA TYR A 304 -6.70 6.15 14.08
C TYR A 304 -7.30 7.26 14.95
N ALA A 305 -7.30 8.51 14.50
CA ALA A 305 -8.02 9.61 15.15
C ALA A 305 -9.51 9.70 14.74
N ALA A 306 -9.98 8.86 13.83
CA ALA A 306 -11.36 8.83 13.37
C ALA A 306 -12.32 8.43 14.51
N LYS A 307 -13.63 8.69 14.31
CA LYS A 307 -14.68 8.42 15.30
C LYS A 307 -15.66 7.33 14.87
N SER A 308 -15.46 6.73 13.70
CA SER A 308 -16.28 5.65 13.16
C SER A 308 -15.52 4.89 12.09
N VAL A 309 -15.95 3.68 11.74
CA VAL A 309 -15.38 2.90 10.65
C VAL A 309 -15.54 3.63 9.32
N THR A 310 -16.67 4.30 9.12
CA THR A 310 -16.90 5.15 7.93
C THR A 310 -15.89 6.31 7.86
N ASP A 311 -15.58 6.99 8.96
CA ASP A 311 -14.58 8.07 9.00
C ASP A 311 -13.17 7.52 8.84
N PHE A 312 -12.87 6.35 9.41
CA PHE A 312 -11.58 5.66 9.26
C PHE A 312 -11.25 5.42 7.78
N TRP A 313 -12.15 4.84 7.00
CA TRP A 313 -11.92 4.55 5.57
C TRP A 313 -11.92 5.78 4.67
N ARG A 314 -12.38 6.93 5.15
CA ARG A 314 -12.18 8.23 4.48
C ARG A 314 -10.79 8.80 4.69
N ARG A 315 -10.03 8.25 5.67
CA ARG A 315 -8.70 8.70 6.08
C ARG A 315 -7.61 7.68 5.80
N TRP A 316 -7.98 6.43 5.60
CA TRP A 316 -7.10 5.31 5.27
C TRP A 316 -7.15 5.01 3.78
N HIS A 317 -5.96 4.92 3.14
CA HIS A 317 -5.82 4.56 1.72
C HIS A 317 -6.83 5.28 0.82
N ILE A 318 -6.82 6.62 0.91
CA ILE A 318 -7.83 7.51 0.30
C ILE A 318 -7.90 7.29 -1.21
N SER A 319 -6.76 7.04 -1.87
CA SER A 319 -6.69 6.81 -3.31
C SER A 319 -7.46 5.54 -3.72
N LEU A 320 -7.30 4.42 -3.00
CA LEU A 320 -8.03 3.17 -3.24
C LEU A 320 -9.53 3.35 -2.97
N SER A 321 -9.87 3.96 -1.83
CA SER A 321 -11.27 4.22 -1.46
C SER A 321 -11.98 5.10 -2.50
N SER A 322 -11.28 6.12 -3.02
CA SER A 322 -11.81 6.97 -4.08
C SER A 322 -11.93 6.23 -5.42
N PHE A 323 -10.97 5.35 -5.75
CA PHE A 323 -11.05 4.52 -6.94
C PHE A 323 -12.30 3.64 -6.91
N PHE A 324 -12.51 2.82 -5.88
CA PHE A 324 -13.70 1.97 -5.78
C PHE A 324 -14.99 2.77 -5.72
N ARG A 325 -15.00 3.93 -5.07
CA ARG A 325 -16.17 4.83 -5.07
C ARG A 325 -16.54 5.26 -6.49
N ASP A 326 -15.56 5.77 -7.26
CA ASP A 326 -15.83 6.46 -8.53
C ASP A 326 -15.98 5.49 -9.71
N TYR A 327 -15.28 4.33 -9.66
CA TYR A 327 -15.29 3.35 -10.76
C TYR A 327 -16.17 2.12 -10.51
N VAL A 328 -16.60 1.88 -9.26
CA VAL A 328 -17.47 0.74 -8.92
C VAL A 328 -18.75 1.19 -8.23
N TYR A 329 -18.67 1.88 -7.09
CA TYR A 329 -19.83 2.22 -6.27
C TYR A 329 -20.82 3.14 -7.00
N ILE A 330 -20.33 4.23 -7.58
CA ILE A 330 -21.17 5.20 -8.31
C ILE A 330 -21.79 4.59 -9.57
N PRO A 331 -21.06 3.87 -10.44
CA PRO A 331 -21.64 3.17 -11.59
C PRO A 331 -22.74 2.15 -11.24
N LEU A 332 -22.62 1.45 -10.09
CA LEU A 332 -23.65 0.55 -9.59
C LEU A 332 -24.92 1.27 -9.08
N GLY A 333 -24.91 2.60 -9.06
CA GLY A 333 -26.01 3.46 -8.63
C GLY A 333 -25.79 4.15 -7.28
N GLY A 334 -24.67 3.90 -6.60
CA GLY A 334 -24.33 4.54 -5.34
C GLY A 334 -25.41 4.33 -4.27
N ASN A 335 -25.80 5.41 -3.60
CA ASN A 335 -26.89 5.45 -2.61
C ASN A 335 -28.22 5.98 -3.14
N ARG A 336 -28.34 6.22 -4.45
CA ARG A 336 -29.49 6.91 -5.05
C ARG A 336 -30.69 6.00 -5.35
N LYS A 337 -30.50 4.68 -5.32
CA LYS A 337 -31.50 3.66 -5.74
C LYS A 337 -32.11 2.87 -4.58
N GLY A 338 -32.20 3.49 -3.39
CA GLY A 338 -32.78 2.89 -2.20
C GLY A 338 -31.79 2.11 -1.31
N ALA A 339 -32.20 1.76 -0.09
CA ALA A 339 -31.32 1.17 0.94
C ALA A 339 -30.74 -0.18 0.54
N LEU A 340 -31.60 -1.10 0.02
CA LEU A 340 -31.18 -2.45 -0.35
C LEU A 340 -30.08 -2.44 -1.43
N LYS A 341 -30.23 -1.59 -2.47
CA LYS A 341 -29.21 -1.44 -3.51
C LYS A 341 -27.94 -0.79 -2.97
N THR A 342 -28.06 0.11 -2.00
CA THR A 342 -26.92 0.69 -1.31
C THR A 342 -26.11 -0.35 -0.57
N TYR A 343 -26.76 -1.25 0.20
CA TYR A 343 -26.08 -2.32 0.94
C TYR A 343 -25.42 -3.33 0.00
N ARG A 344 -26.10 -3.72 -1.09
CA ARG A 344 -25.51 -4.53 -2.16
C ARG A 344 -24.24 -3.86 -2.73
N ASN A 345 -24.31 -2.58 -3.03
CA ASN A 345 -23.17 -1.86 -3.60
C ASN A 345 -21.98 -1.77 -2.61
N ILE A 346 -22.25 -1.59 -1.32
CA ILE A 346 -21.23 -1.65 -0.26
C ILE A 346 -20.62 -3.04 -0.21
N LEU A 347 -21.43 -4.09 -0.23
CA LEU A 347 -20.97 -5.48 -0.23
C LEU A 347 -20.05 -5.78 -1.41
N VAL A 348 -20.45 -5.39 -2.64
CA VAL A 348 -19.63 -5.58 -3.84
C VAL A 348 -18.29 -4.84 -3.72
N VAL A 349 -18.30 -3.59 -3.28
CA VAL A 349 -17.07 -2.81 -3.11
C VAL A 349 -16.14 -3.45 -2.10
N TRP A 350 -16.64 -3.87 -0.95
CA TRP A 350 -15.80 -4.44 0.11
C TRP A 350 -15.32 -5.86 -0.19
N PHE A 351 -16.12 -6.65 -0.89
CA PHE A 351 -15.69 -7.93 -1.45
C PHE A 351 -14.51 -7.73 -2.43
N LEU A 352 -14.65 -6.79 -3.37
CA LEU A 352 -13.59 -6.46 -4.33
C LEU A 352 -12.36 -5.83 -3.66
N THR A 353 -12.56 -5.03 -2.59
CA THR A 353 -11.46 -4.47 -1.81
C THR A 353 -10.66 -5.56 -1.10
N GLY A 354 -11.34 -6.52 -0.48
CA GLY A 354 -10.69 -7.69 0.12
C GLY A 354 -9.92 -8.50 -0.93
N LEU A 355 -10.58 -8.84 -2.02
CA LEU A 355 -9.97 -9.59 -3.12
C LEU A 355 -8.75 -8.86 -3.71
N TRP A 356 -8.80 -7.54 -3.83
CA TRP A 356 -7.68 -6.74 -4.33
C TRP A 356 -6.44 -6.82 -3.44
N HIS A 357 -6.61 -6.89 -2.11
CA HIS A 357 -5.49 -7.02 -1.19
C HIS A 357 -4.75 -8.35 -1.37
N GLY A 358 -5.45 -9.48 -1.57
CA GLY A 358 -4.78 -10.75 -1.77
C GLY A 358 -5.72 -11.85 -2.23
N ALA A 359 -5.16 -12.85 -2.89
CA ALA A 359 -5.85 -14.05 -3.34
C ALA A 359 -5.93 -15.08 -2.18
N SER A 360 -6.60 -14.72 -1.10
CA SER A 360 -6.77 -15.58 0.08
C SER A 360 -8.07 -15.24 0.81
N TRP A 361 -8.63 -16.22 1.51
CA TRP A 361 -9.89 -16.09 2.23
C TRP A 361 -9.84 -15.07 3.37
N ASN A 362 -8.69 -14.91 4.05
CA ASN A 362 -8.54 -13.93 5.12
C ASN A 362 -8.82 -12.51 4.63
N PHE A 363 -8.33 -12.12 3.44
CA PHE A 363 -8.59 -10.79 2.88
C PHE A 363 -10.04 -10.59 2.46
N ILE A 364 -10.68 -11.65 1.92
CA ILE A 364 -12.11 -11.61 1.59
C ILE A 364 -12.93 -11.41 2.88
N LEU A 365 -12.65 -12.19 3.92
CA LEU A 365 -13.35 -12.07 5.20
C LEU A 365 -13.05 -10.77 5.92
N TRP A 366 -11.83 -10.26 5.82
CA TRP A 366 -11.47 -8.91 6.29
C TRP A 366 -12.32 -7.82 5.59
N GLY A 367 -12.48 -7.90 4.28
CA GLY A 367 -13.35 -7.00 3.55
C GLY A 367 -14.81 -7.10 3.98
N LEU A 368 -15.33 -8.33 4.14
CA LEU A 368 -16.71 -8.57 4.61
C LEU A 368 -16.92 -8.12 6.06
N PHE A 369 -15.91 -8.26 6.91
CA PHE A 369 -15.94 -7.75 8.29
C PHE A 369 -16.16 -6.24 8.30
N PHE A 370 -15.39 -5.46 7.56
CA PHE A 370 -15.60 -4.02 7.49
C PHE A 370 -16.91 -3.65 6.78
N CYS A 371 -17.33 -4.41 5.77
CA CYS A 371 -18.64 -4.28 5.15
C CYS A 371 -19.76 -4.34 6.18
N ALA A 372 -19.73 -5.33 7.07
CA ALA A 372 -20.74 -5.51 8.14
C ALA A 372 -20.81 -4.28 9.05
N PHE A 373 -19.65 -3.78 9.54
CA PHE A 373 -19.64 -2.59 10.39
C PHE A 373 -20.12 -1.32 9.66
N LEU A 374 -19.78 -1.14 8.40
CA LEU A 374 -20.27 0.00 7.60
C LEU A 374 -21.79 -0.05 7.40
N ILE A 375 -22.37 -1.25 7.23
CA ILE A 375 -23.81 -1.42 7.14
C ILE A 375 -24.47 -1.12 8.49
N VAL A 376 -23.94 -1.64 9.61
CA VAL A 376 -24.43 -1.37 10.97
C VAL A 376 -24.34 0.12 11.30
N GLU A 377 -23.23 0.77 10.98
CA GLU A 377 -23.10 2.22 11.13
C GLU A 377 -24.19 2.98 10.36
N LYS A 378 -24.46 2.56 9.13
CA LYS A 378 -25.45 3.19 8.26
C LYS A 378 -26.87 2.91 8.71
N LEU A 379 -27.15 1.76 9.34
CA LEU A 379 -28.47 1.40 9.90
C LEU A 379 -28.88 2.25 11.11
N GLY A 380 -27.93 2.87 11.80
CA GLY A 380 -28.24 3.77 12.93
C GLY A 380 -27.10 4.03 13.91
N LEU A 381 -26.07 3.19 13.94
CA LEU A 381 -24.96 3.33 14.88
C LEU A 381 -24.23 4.68 14.72
N LEU A 382 -24.10 5.23 13.50
CA LEU A 382 -23.53 6.57 13.30
C LEU A 382 -24.28 7.67 14.07
N LYS A 383 -25.61 7.56 14.18
CA LYS A 383 -26.42 8.52 14.96
C LYS A 383 -26.13 8.38 16.45
N LEU A 384 -25.93 7.16 16.94
CA LEU A 384 -25.57 6.90 18.33
C LEU A 384 -24.16 7.45 18.63
N LEU A 385 -23.18 7.11 17.79
CA LEU A 385 -21.79 7.56 17.92
C LEU A 385 -21.65 9.09 17.89
N SER A 386 -22.54 9.79 17.18
CA SER A 386 -22.54 11.26 17.15
C SER A 386 -23.08 11.90 18.43
N LYS A 387 -23.81 11.16 19.27
CA LYS A 387 -24.41 11.66 20.52
C LYS A 387 -23.55 11.38 21.76
N ILE A 388 -22.60 10.46 21.68
CA ILE A 388 -21.70 10.11 22.78
C ILE A 388 -20.39 10.90 22.72
N PRO A 389 -19.66 11.05 23.85
CA PRO A 389 -18.35 11.70 23.85
C PRO A 389 -17.39 11.03 22.85
N ALA A 390 -16.59 11.85 22.19
CA ALA A 390 -15.66 11.43 21.12
C ALA A 390 -14.67 10.33 21.56
N PHE A 391 -14.38 10.25 22.86
CA PHE A 391 -13.55 9.21 23.45
C PHE A 391 -14.15 7.81 23.18
N PHE A 392 -15.42 7.58 23.54
CA PHE A 392 -16.07 6.28 23.36
C PHE A 392 -16.23 5.89 21.88
N SER A 393 -16.48 6.90 21.01
CA SER A 393 -16.53 6.65 19.55
C SER A 393 -15.17 6.21 18.99
N ARG A 394 -14.07 6.76 19.50
CA ARG A 394 -12.71 6.34 19.13
C ARG A 394 -12.37 4.95 19.68
N VAL A 395 -12.73 4.66 20.92
CA VAL A 395 -12.55 3.32 21.53
C VAL A 395 -13.29 2.26 20.68
N TYR A 396 -14.57 2.51 20.34
CA TYR A 396 -15.30 1.65 19.41
C TYR A 396 -14.54 1.40 18.12
N LEU A 397 -14.09 2.47 17.47
CA LEU A 397 -13.34 2.36 16.22
C LEU A 397 -12.07 1.53 16.40
N LEU A 398 -11.25 1.86 17.41
CA LEU A 398 -9.97 1.19 17.64
C LEU A 398 -10.15 -0.30 17.92
N ILE A 399 -11.20 -0.70 18.65
CA ILE A 399 -11.55 -2.11 18.87
C ILE A 399 -11.90 -2.78 17.55
N VAL A 400 -12.78 -2.19 16.73
CA VAL A 400 -13.15 -2.77 15.44
C VAL A 400 -11.93 -2.91 14.52
N VAL A 401 -11.09 -1.89 14.45
CA VAL A 401 -9.88 -1.91 13.61
C VAL A 401 -8.85 -2.92 14.14
N PHE A 402 -8.70 -3.05 15.45
CA PHE A 402 -7.82 -4.03 16.09
C PHE A 402 -8.18 -5.47 15.65
N PHE A 403 -9.44 -5.87 15.76
CA PHE A 403 -9.89 -7.18 15.31
C PHE A 403 -9.84 -7.34 13.78
N GLY A 404 -10.07 -6.25 13.04
CA GLY A 404 -9.87 -6.24 11.59
C GLY A 404 -8.42 -6.53 11.19
N TRP A 405 -7.44 -5.99 11.90
CA TRP A 405 -6.03 -6.25 11.61
C TRP A 405 -5.58 -7.67 12.00
N ILE A 406 -6.22 -8.34 12.96
CA ILE A 406 -5.97 -9.77 13.21
C ILE A 406 -6.34 -10.60 11.98
N LEU A 407 -7.49 -10.35 11.37
CA LEU A 407 -7.91 -11.04 10.14
C LEU A 407 -6.95 -10.75 8.96
N PHE A 408 -6.37 -9.57 8.93
CA PHE A 408 -5.44 -9.19 7.87
C PHE A 408 -4.05 -9.82 8.05
N ARG A 409 -3.56 -9.93 9.30
CA ARG A 409 -2.23 -10.44 9.64
C ARG A 409 -2.05 -11.92 9.32
N PHE A 410 -3.08 -12.73 9.59
CA PHE A 410 -2.99 -14.18 9.48
C PHE A 410 -3.70 -14.69 8.22
N SER A 411 -2.91 -15.12 7.23
CA SER A 411 -3.44 -15.71 6.00
C SER A 411 -4.05 -17.09 6.23
N ASP A 412 -3.52 -17.88 7.18
CA ASP A 412 -4.08 -19.14 7.63
C ASP A 412 -5.00 -18.91 8.85
N PHE A 413 -6.26 -19.29 8.70
CA PHE A 413 -7.28 -19.13 9.73
C PHE A 413 -7.05 -19.95 10.99
N THR A 414 -6.17 -20.95 10.97
CA THR A 414 -5.84 -21.75 12.16
C THR A 414 -5.24 -20.90 13.27
N TYR A 415 -4.52 -19.83 12.92
CA TYR A 415 -3.95 -18.89 13.90
C TYR A 415 -4.97 -17.95 14.53
N VAL A 416 -6.00 -17.53 13.80
CA VAL A 416 -6.99 -16.53 14.27
C VAL A 416 -7.70 -16.94 15.55
N PRO A 417 -8.27 -18.15 15.67
CA PRO A 417 -8.91 -18.60 16.93
C PRO A 417 -7.93 -18.70 18.09
N VAL A 418 -6.65 -19.05 17.84
CA VAL A 418 -5.62 -19.15 18.88
C VAL A 418 -5.33 -17.77 19.45
N VAL A 419 -5.10 -16.78 18.59
CA VAL A 419 -4.89 -15.38 19.02
C VAL A 419 -6.10 -14.87 19.78
N ILE A 420 -7.32 -15.05 19.25
CA ILE A 420 -8.54 -14.57 19.92
C ILE A 420 -8.73 -15.22 21.29
N LYS A 421 -8.56 -16.54 21.41
CA LYS A 421 -8.62 -17.22 22.71
C LYS A 421 -7.58 -16.68 23.69
N GLY A 422 -6.35 -16.49 23.21
CA GLY A 422 -5.25 -15.96 24.02
C GLY A 422 -5.50 -14.54 24.50
N LEU A 423 -6.04 -13.64 23.64
CA LEU A 423 -6.39 -12.26 24.01
C LEU A 423 -7.37 -12.19 25.21
N PHE A 424 -8.21 -13.20 25.39
CA PHE A 424 -9.18 -13.27 26.49
C PHE A 424 -8.77 -14.25 27.60
N GLY A 425 -7.54 -14.77 27.58
CA GLY A 425 -7.03 -15.72 28.58
C GLY A 425 -7.74 -17.10 28.55
N LEU A 426 -8.45 -17.42 27.47
CA LEU A 426 -9.19 -18.67 27.34
C LEU A 426 -8.31 -19.89 27.03
N ASN A 427 -7.03 -19.69 26.80
CA ASN A 427 -6.01 -20.73 26.63
C ASN A 427 -5.30 -21.11 27.94
N GLY A 428 -5.62 -20.46 29.06
CA GLY A 428 -5.01 -20.70 30.37
C GLY A 428 -3.64 -20.08 30.57
N ASN A 429 -3.17 -19.21 29.65
CA ASN A 429 -1.87 -18.56 29.73
C ASN A 429 -1.86 -17.43 30.78
N GLU A 430 -0.65 -17.09 31.22
CA GLU A 430 -0.42 -15.98 32.14
C GLU A 430 -0.95 -14.65 31.58
N LEU A 431 -1.42 -13.79 32.48
CA LEU A 431 -1.82 -12.42 32.09
C LEU A 431 -0.62 -11.63 31.54
N LEU A 432 0.54 -11.77 32.18
CA LEU A 432 1.80 -11.08 31.84
C LEU A 432 2.98 -11.96 32.23
N ASP A 433 3.69 -12.49 31.25
CA ASP A 433 4.93 -13.22 31.46
C ASP A 433 6.12 -12.29 31.61
N PHE A 434 7.25 -12.87 32.07
CA PHE A 434 8.48 -12.11 32.31
C PHE A 434 9.07 -11.52 31.02
N GLU A 435 9.00 -12.25 29.91
CA GLU A 435 9.55 -11.82 28.62
C GLU A 435 8.78 -10.63 28.07
N THR A 436 7.45 -10.71 28.03
CA THR A 436 6.58 -9.59 27.62
C THR A 436 6.80 -8.35 28.51
N LYS A 437 6.88 -8.54 29.85
CA LYS A 437 7.14 -7.44 30.78
C LYS A 437 8.46 -6.75 30.46
N THR A 438 9.52 -7.53 30.28
CA THR A 438 10.87 -7.01 29.98
C THR A 438 10.88 -6.29 28.64
N LEU A 439 10.26 -6.87 27.60
CA LEU A 439 10.14 -6.29 26.28
C LEU A 439 9.43 -4.92 26.32
N LEU A 440 8.31 -4.82 27.02
CA LEU A 440 7.55 -3.57 27.12
C LEU A 440 8.29 -2.50 27.91
N LEU A 441 8.93 -2.87 29.01
CA LEU A 441 9.68 -1.92 29.84
C LEU A 441 10.93 -1.38 29.13
N SER A 442 11.66 -2.23 28.41
CA SER A 442 12.84 -1.80 27.63
C SER A 442 12.48 -0.91 26.45
N ASN A 443 11.25 -1.00 25.95
CA ASN A 443 10.76 -0.22 24.79
C ASN A 443 9.78 0.90 25.16
N VAL A 444 9.61 1.26 26.43
CA VAL A 444 8.57 2.21 26.87
C VAL A 444 8.66 3.57 26.14
N PHE A 445 9.87 4.14 26.00
CA PHE A 445 10.06 5.41 25.28
C PHE A 445 9.73 5.27 23.79
N PHE A 446 10.13 4.16 23.18
CA PHE A 446 9.78 3.87 21.79
C PHE A 446 8.26 3.77 21.60
N ILE A 447 7.56 3.07 22.49
CA ILE A 447 6.08 2.92 22.45
C ILE A 447 5.41 4.30 22.52
N ILE A 448 5.88 5.17 23.40
CA ILE A 448 5.36 6.55 23.50
C ILE A 448 5.54 7.28 22.17
N VAL A 449 6.75 7.25 21.57
CA VAL A 449 7.04 7.90 20.28
C VAL A 449 6.17 7.31 19.17
N ALA A 450 6.03 5.99 19.09
CA ALA A 450 5.23 5.31 18.09
C ALA A 450 3.74 5.70 18.19
N VAL A 451 3.17 5.76 19.39
CA VAL A 451 1.80 6.21 19.61
C VAL A 451 1.61 7.68 19.24
N PHE A 452 2.55 8.57 19.61
CA PHE A 452 2.46 9.97 19.21
C PHE A 452 2.58 10.17 17.70
N SER A 453 3.38 9.36 17.01
CA SER A 453 3.59 9.47 15.55
C SER A 453 2.33 9.21 14.71
N VAL A 454 1.37 8.43 15.24
CA VAL A 454 0.10 8.16 14.56
C VAL A 454 -1.00 9.18 14.85
N THR A 455 -0.68 10.19 15.68
CA THR A 455 -1.61 11.27 16.08
C THR A 455 -1.31 12.58 15.32
N PRO A 456 -2.26 13.52 15.22
CA PRO A 456 -2.02 14.80 14.55
C PRO A 456 -1.19 15.82 15.38
N ILE A 457 -0.57 15.39 16.49
CA ILE A 457 0.18 16.28 17.40
C ILE A 457 1.32 16.99 16.66
N VAL A 458 2.13 16.25 15.91
CA VAL A 458 3.25 16.83 15.16
C VAL A 458 2.75 17.88 14.16
N LYS A 459 1.63 17.64 13.50
CA LYS A 459 0.99 18.62 12.60
C LYS A 459 0.55 19.85 13.36
N HIS A 460 -0.12 19.71 14.51
CA HIS A 460 -0.57 20.85 15.31
C HIS A 460 0.59 21.69 15.82
N VAL A 461 1.68 21.06 16.29
CA VAL A 461 2.90 21.76 16.68
C VAL A 461 3.52 22.51 15.50
N THR A 462 3.62 21.88 14.35
CA THR A 462 4.15 22.49 13.13
C THR A 462 3.31 23.70 12.70
N ASP A 463 1.99 23.55 12.67
CA ASP A 463 1.05 24.62 12.30
C ASP A 463 1.13 25.78 13.30
N PHE A 464 1.25 25.48 14.61
CA PHE A 464 1.45 26.48 15.68
C PHE A 464 2.74 27.26 15.50
N LEU A 465 3.86 26.59 15.21
CA LEU A 465 5.13 27.28 14.97
C LEU A 465 5.12 28.11 13.68
N LYS A 466 4.47 27.58 12.63
CA LYS A 466 4.34 28.24 11.33
C LYS A 466 3.44 29.51 11.40
N SER A 467 2.48 29.57 12.30
CA SER A 467 1.56 30.71 12.46
C SER A 467 2.21 31.94 13.08
N GLY A 468 3.45 31.86 13.57
CA GLY A 468 4.18 33.02 14.10
C GLY A 468 4.47 34.08 13.06
N GLU A 469 4.41 35.35 13.45
CA GLU A 469 4.79 36.49 12.61
C GLU A 469 6.26 36.41 12.20
N LYS A 470 6.61 37.03 11.05
CA LYS A 470 8.00 37.10 10.61
C LYS A 470 8.88 37.77 11.68
N GLY A 471 9.98 37.12 12.08
CA GLY A 471 10.86 37.59 13.14
C GLY A 471 10.49 37.16 14.54
N SER A 472 9.31 36.54 14.77
CA SER A 472 8.96 36.00 16.11
C SER A 472 9.77 34.73 16.40
N ALA A 473 9.98 34.45 17.70
CA ALA A 473 10.67 33.23 18.15
C ALA A 473 10.05 31.94 17.55
N LYS A 474 8.73 31.88 17.47
CA LYS A 474 8.02 30.75 16.84
C LYS A 474 8.45 30.54 15.38
N ARG A 475 8.50 31.61 14.59
CA ARG A 475 8.87 31.56 13.18
C ARG A 475 10.33 31.22 12.99
N ILE A 476 11.20 31.71 13.84
CA ILE A 476 12.65 31.39 13.86
C ILE A 476 12.83 29.90 14.16
N ILE A 477 12.18 29.38 15.22
CA ILE A 477 12.21 27.95 15.58
C ILE A 477 11.71 27.10 14.40
N TYR A 478 10.57 27.47 13.79
CA TYR A 478 10.06 26.78 12.61
C TYR A 478 11.09 26.75 11.48
N SER A 479 11.74 27.89 11.19
CA SER A 479 12.73 27.99 10.11
C SER A 479 13.95 27.11 10.38
N ILE A 480 14.45 27.09 11.61
CA ILE A 480 15.57 26.22 12.02
C ILE A 480 15.16 24.75 11.89
N LEU A 481 14.01 24.36 12.46
CA LEU A 481 13.55 22.98 12.42
C LEU A 481 13.24 22.51 10.99
N SER A 482 12.75 23.38 10.11
CA SER A 482 12.45 23.01 8.73
C SER A 482 13.69 22.64 7.90
N VAL A 483 14.89 23.06 8.35
CA VAL A 483 16.17 22.72 7.73
C VAL A 483 16.88 21.60 8.50
N ALA A 484 16.97 21.74 9.82
CA ALA A 484 17.72 20.81 10.65
C ALA A 484 17.07 19.43 10.76
N LEU A 485 15.74 19.39 10.90
CA LEU A 485 15.01 18.13 11.12
C LEU A 485 15.13 17.13 9.93
N PRO A 486 14.96 17.52 8.65
CA PRO A 486 15.20 16.62 7.55
C PRO A 486 16.61 16.01 7.53
N ILE A 487 17.63 16.79 7.87
CA ILE A 487 19.04 16.33 7.91
C ILE A 487 19.22 15.30 9.03
N ILE A 488 18.73 15.62 10.23
CA ILE A 488 18.79 14.72 11.40
C ILE A 488 18.03 13.43 11.11
N LEU A 489 16.81 13.52 10.58
CA LEU A 489 15.99 12.35 10.25
C LEU A 489 16.65 11.47 9.19
N LEU A 490 17.24 12.05 8.15
CA LEU A 490 17.98 11.30 7.13
C LEU A 490 19.18 10.57 7.75
N PHE A 491 19.95 11.26 8.60
CA PHE A 491 21.11 10.67 9.27
C PHE A 491 20.72 9.51 10.19
N LEU A 492 19.73 9.70 11.05
CA LEU A 492 19.24 8.65 11.96
C LEU A 492 18.65 7.47 11.19
N SER A 493 17.88 7.74 10.12
CA SER A 493 17.33 6.69 9.27
C SER A 493 18.43 5.88 8.57
N THR A 494 19.51 6.54 8.16
CA THR A 494 20.67 5.86 7.56
C THR A 494 21.35 4.93 8.55
N ILE A 495 21.57 5.40 9.78
CA ILE A 495 22.16 4.56 10.84
C ILE A 495 21.29 3.32 11.08
N ALA A 496 19.97 3.50 11.20
CA ALA A 496 19.05 2.40 11.39
C ALA A 496 19.08 1.40 10.22
N LEU A 497 19.08 1.89 8.97
CA LEU A 497 19.10 1.02 7.78
C LEU A 497 20.42 0.30 7.56
N VAL A 498 21.54 0.84 8.04
CA VAL A 498 22.86 0.14 8.02
C VAL A 498 22.91 -0.96 9.07
N GLY A 499 22.33 -0.69 10.25
CA GLY A 499 22.39 -1.62 11.40
C GLY A 499 21.33 -2.73 11.40
N ASP A 500 20.28 -2.59 10.58
CA ASP A 500 19.10 -3.46 10.66
C ASP A 500 18.93 -4.29 9.38
N ALA A 501 19.00 -5.61 9.51
CA ALA A 501 18.65 -6.55 8.45
C ALA A 501 17.12 -6.68 8.26
N TYR A 502 16.31 -6.23 9.23
CA TYR A 502 14.84 -6.27 9.18
C TYR A 502 14.30 -5.01 8.50
N ASN A 503 14.08 -5.10 7.20
CA ASN A 503 13.49 -4.01 6.44
C ASN A 503 12.38 -4.52 5.50
N PRO A 504 11.37 -5.25 6.04
CA PRO A 504 10.27 -5.72 5.23
C PRO A 504 9.42 -4.53 4.78
N PHE A 505 8.88 -4.63 3.58
CA PHE A 505 7.82 -3.74 3.14
C PHE A 505 6.54 -4.58 3.05
N LEU A 506 5.62 -4.37 3.98
CA LEU A 506 4.41 -5.19 4.11
C LEU A 506 3.60 -5.27 2.80
N TYR A 507 3.63 -4.23 1.98
CA TYR A 507 2.87 -4.17 0.74
C TYR A 507 3.40 -5.06 -0.40
N PHE A 508 4.63 -5.56 -0.30
CA PHE A 508 5.15 -6.56 -1.26
C PHE A 508 4.66 -7.98 -0.98
N GLN A 509 4.01 -8.17 0.16
CA GLN A 509 3.48 -9.48 0.54
C GLN A 509 2.04 -9.71 0.03
N PHE A 510 1.39 -8.67 -0.56
CA PHE A 510 -0.01 -8.70 -0.94
C PHE A 510 -0.28 -8.56 -2.44
#